data_e0b239923f03f88b31f318102749cf61
#
_entry.id   e0b239923f03f88b31f318102749cf61
#
_cell.length_a   1.000
_cell.length_b   1.000
_cell.length_c   1.000
_cell.angle_alpha   90.00
_cell.angle_beta   90.00
_cell.angle_gamma   90.00
#
_symmetry.space_group_name_H-M   'P 1'
#
loop_
_entity.id
_entity.type
_entity.pdbx_description
1 polymer ?
#
loop_
_entity_poly.entity_id
_entity_poly.type
_entity_poly.pdbx_seq_one_letter_code
_entity_poly.pdbx_strand_id
1 'polypeptide(L)'
;MNSAIEVGQPDWRPLENAMPPEYCEDFMFMGKAGDIVLYKYCLTRRYLNIDAVTGKFYRYANEEYVEIDQRQAFDSVYGHG
;
A
#
# COMPACT_ATOMS: atom_id res chain seq x y z
N MET A 1 14.92 -4.32 14.59
CA MET A 1 14.30 -4.15 14.71
C MET A 1 13.24 -4.11 14.13
N ASN A 2 12.61 -4.05 14.12
CA ASN A 2 11.67 -4.26 13.63
C ASN A 2 11.03 -3.29 13.02
N SER A 3 10.54 -3.43 12.17
CA SER A 3 9.79 -2.61 11.41
C SER A 3 8.57 -2.32 12.07
N ALA A 4 8.62 -1.53 12.99
CA ALA A 4 7.44 -1.11 13.67
C ALA A 4 6.59 -0.30 12.69
N ILE A 5 5.36 -0.72 12.52
CA ILE A 5 4.39 0.04 11.76
C ILE A 5 3.88 1.15 12.65
N GLU A 6 4.02 2.37 12.17
CA GLU A 6 3.51 3.51 12.91
C GLU A 6 2.16 3.90 12.35
N VAL A 7 1.19 4.02 13.25
CA VAL A 7 -0.14 4.47 12.87
C VAL A 7 -0.25 5.91 13.31
N GLY A 8 0.12 6.82 12.44
CA GLY A 8 0.00 8.24 12.71
C GLY A 8 -1.20 8.78 11.96
N GLN A 9 -1.09 10.02 11.53
CA GLN A 9 -2.14 10.62 10.71
C GLN A 9 -2.13 9.97 9.33
N PRO A 10 -3.30 9.70 8.78
CA PRO A 10 -3.38 9.10 7.45
C PRO A 10 -2.70 9.97 6.40
N ASP A 11 -2.00 9.32 5.49
CA ASP A 11 -1.41 9.99 4.34
C ASP A 11 -1.98 9.33 3.10
N TRP A 12 -2.87 10.04 2.41
CA TRP A 12 -3.56 9.51 1.25
C TRP A 12 -2.91 9.88 -0.07
N ARG A 13 -1.87 10.73 -0.03
CA ARG A 13 -1.25 11.22 -1.27
C ARG A 13 -0.65 10.13 -2.14
N PRO A 14 0.09 9.16 -1.59
CA PRO A 14 0.60 8.09 -2.46
C PRO A 14 -0.51 7.34 -3.19
N LEU A 15 -1.61 7.09 -2.50
CA LEU A 15 -2.73 6.38 -3.10
C LEU A 15 -3.44 7.26 -4.14
N GLU A 16 -3.64 8.54 -3.81
CA GLU A 16 -4.30 9.47 -4.72
C GLU A 16 -3.49 9.69 -5.99
N ASN A 17 -2.19 9.55 -5.92
CA ASN A 17 -1.34 9.64 -7.09
C ASN A 17 -1.39 8.39 -7.95
N ALA A 18 -1.82 7.28 -7.37
CA ALA A 18 -1.80 5.98 -8.05
C ALA A 18 -3.12 5.63 -8.69
N MET A 19 -4.23 6.19 -8.23
CA MET A 19 -5.55 5.84 -8.73
C MET A 19 -6.53 6.99 -8.54
N PRO A 20 -7.64 6.98 -9.30
CA PRO A 20 -8.67 8.01 -9.16
C PRO A 20 -9.29 8.03 -7.78
N PRO A 21 -9.80 9.19 -7.34
CA PRO A 21 -10.35 9.32 -5.99
C PRO A 21 -11.46 8.33 -5.65
N GLU A 22 -12.30 8.00 -6.64
CA GLU A 22 -13.41 7.09 -6.37
C GLU A 22 -12.93 5.69 -5.99
N TYR A 23 -11.74 5.30 -6.43
CA TYR A 23 -11.19 4.01 -6.04
C TYR A 23 -10.50 4.09 -4.69
N CYS A 24 -9.98 5.25 -4.33
CA CYS A 24 -9.31 5.42 -3.04
C CYS A 24 -10.26 5.19 -1.87
N GLU A 25 -11.55 5.46 -2.07
CA GLU A 25 -12.54 5.33 -1.00
C GLU A 25 -12.70 3.89 -0.53
N ASP A 26 -12.27 2.93 -1.33
CA ASP A 26 -12.38 1.52 -0.97
C ASP A 26 -11.19 1.02 -0.17
N PHE A 27 -10.27 1.90 0.16
CA PHE A 27 -9.08 1.52 0.90
C PHE A 27 -9.07 2.13 2.30
N MET A 28 -8.43 1.41 3.22
CA MET A 28 -8.22 1.88 4.58
C MET A 28 -6.75 2.17 4.78
N PHE A 29 -6.44 3.25 5.48
CA PHE A 29 -5.07 3.56 5.85
C PHE A 29 -4.69 2.67 7.03
N MET A 30 -3.59 1.91 6.88
CA MET A 30 -3.17 0.94 7.89
C MET A 30 -1.90 1.34 8.63
N GLY A 31 -1.25 2.42 8.22
CA GLY A 31 -0.04 2.88 8.87
C GLY A 31 1.10 3.03 7.90
N LYS A 32 2.29 3.18 8.46
CA LYS A 32 3.51 3.37 7.67
C LYS A 32 4.61 2.46 8.20
N ALA A 33 5.43 1.96 7.28
CA ALA A 33 6.65 1.26 7.63
C ALA A 33 7.78 2.03 6.94
N GLY A 34 8.45 2.92 7.69
CA GLY A 34 9.38 3.84 7.10
C GLY A 34 8.67 4.76 6.12
N ASP A 35 9.13 4.82 4.88
CA ASP A 35 8.50 5.62 3.85
C ASP A 35 7.36 4.90 3.13
N ILE A 36 7.14 3.64 3.45
CA ILE A 36 6.11 2.84 2.78
C ILE A 36 4.80 3.00 3.51
N VAL A 37 3.78 3.52 2.79
CA VAL A 37 2.45 3.71 3.35
C VAL A 37 1.61 2.49 3.02
N LEU A 38 0.92 1.98 4.03
CA LEU A 38 0.18 0.72 3.92
C LEU A 38 -1.30 1.01 3.80
N TYR A 39 -1.91 0.49 2.73
CA TYR A 39 -3.35 0.59 2.52
C TYR A 39 -3.94 -0.81 2.39
N LYS A 40 -5.17 -0.97 2.85
CA LYS A 40 -5.84 -2.26 2.81
C LYS A 40 -7.13 -2.10 2.02
N TYR A 41 -7.30 -2.94 1.00
CA TYR A 41 -8.51 -2.90 0.19
C TYR A 41 -9.65 -3.57 0.95
N CYS A 42 -10.78 -2.88 1.03
CA CYS A 42 -11.88 -3.35 1.87
C CYS A 42 -12.45 -4.69 1.43
N LEU A 43 -12.50 -4.94 0.14
CA LEU A 43 -13.16 -6.15 -0.36
C LEU A 43 -12.31 -7.40 -0.25
N THR A 44 -11.04 -7.31 -0.63
CA THR A 44 -10.16 -8.49 -0.59
C THR A 44 -9.39 -8.61 0.72
N ARG A 45 -9.30 -7.53 1.47
CA ARG A 45 -8.49 -7.43 2.68
C ARG A 45 -7.00 -7.54 2.39
N ARG A 46 -6.61 -7.36 1.14
CA ARG A 46 -5.19 -7.40 0.76
C ARG A 46 -4.60 -6.00 0.79
N TYR A 47 -3.29 -5.95 0.89
CA TYR A 47 -2.58 -4.68 1.06
C TYR A 47 -2.05 -4.14 -0.25
N LEU A 48 -2.05 -2.83 -0.35
CA LEU A 48 -1.36 -2.08 -1.39
C LEU A 48 -0.40 -1.16 -0.65
N ASN A 49 0.90 -1.37 -0.84
CA ASN A 49 1.93 -0.65 -0.10
C ASN A 49 2.70 0.23 -1.07
N ILE A 50 2.74 1.53 -0.79
CA ILE A 50 3.30 2.51 -1.72
C ILE A 50 4.31 3.38 -0.99
N ASP A 51 5.51 3.50 -1.56
CA ASP A 51 6.54 4.37 -1.03
C ASP A 51 6.15 5.82 -1.27
N ALA A 52 6.07 6.61 -0.21
CA ALA A 52 5.61 7.99 -0.29
C ALA A 52 6.60 8.90 -1.01
N VAL A 53 7.86 8.51 -1.07
CA VAL A 53 8.90 9.32 -1.68
C VAL A 53 9.05 9.00 -3.17
N THR A 54 9.08 7.72 -3.51
CA THR A 54 9.36 7.29 -4.88
C THR A 54 8.13 6.92 -5.69
N GLY A 55 7.03 6.60 -5.02
CA GLY A 55 5.82 6.12 -5.69
C GLY A 55 5.88 4.67 -6.08
N LYS A 56 6.92 3.96 -5.69
CA LYS A 56 7.06 2.55 -6.03
C LYS A 56 6.17 1.68 -5.16
N PHE A 57 5.84 0.51 -5.66
CA PHE A 57 4.95 -0.43 -4.99
C PHE A 57 5.74 -1.56 -4.37
N TYR A 58 5.28 -2.04 -3.21
CA TYR A 58 5.96 -3.08 -2.47
C TYR A 58 4.97 -4.12 -1.98
N ARG A 59 5.44 -5.35 -1.82
CA ARG A 59 4.69 -6.38 -1.11
C ARG A 59 5.52 -6.83 0.08
N TYR A 60 4.85 -7.27 1.13
CA TYR A 60 5.51 -7.76 2.32
C TYR A 60 5.62 -9.27 2.21
N ALA A 61 6.84 -9.79 2.27
CA ALA A 61 7.07 -11.22 2.17
C ALA A 61 8.36 -11.56 2.92
N ASN A 62 8.34 -12.66 3.65
CA ASN A 62 9.52 -13.10 4.39
C ASN A 62 10.09 -12.01 5.28
N GLU A 63 9.20 -11.28 5.93
CA GLU A 63 9.55 -10.24 6.90
C GLU A 63 10.26 -9.04 6.30
N GLU A 64 10.08 -8.82 4.99
CA GLU A 64 10.66 -7.64 4.37
C GLU A 64 9.75 -7.13 3.25
N TYR A 65 9.95 -5.87 2.87
CA TYR A 65 9.19 -5.26 1.78
C TYR A 65 9.99 -5.42 0.50
N VAL A 66 9.37 -6.01 -0.51
CA VAL A 66 9.99 -6.30 -1.79
C VAL A 66 9.32 -5.47 -2.87
N GLU A 67 10.10 -4.76 -3.66
CA GLU A 67 9.55 -3.94 -4.73
C GLU A 67 8.89 -4.80 -5.80
N ILE A 68 7.70 -4.40 -6.23
CA ILE A 68 6.99 -5.05 -7.32
C ILE A 68 6.51 -3.95 -8.27
N ASP A 69 6.13 -4.32 -9.47
CA ASP A 69 5.64 -3.30 -10.39
C ASP A 69 4.17 -3.00 -10.13
N GLN A 70 3.68 -1.92 -10.73
CA GLN A 70 2.33 -1.43 -10.49
C GLN A 70 1.29 -2.48 -10.87
N ARG A 71 1.49 -3.17 -11.97
CA ARG A 71 0.53 -4.17 -12.41
C ARG A 71 0.44 -5.33 -11.42
N GLN A 72 1.58 -5.81 -10.94
CA GLN A 72 1.59 -6.87 -9.93
C GLN A 72 0.88 -6.42 -8.66
N ALA A 73 1.11 -5.17 -8.27
CA ALA A 73 0.50 -4.65 -7.06
C ALA A 73 -1.02 -4.60 -7.19
N PHE A 74 -1.51 -4.08 -8.31
CA PHE A 74 -2.95 -3.95 -8.51
C PHE A 74 -3.61 -5.32 -8.68
N ASP A 75 -2.99 -6.22 -9.44
CA ASP A 75 -3.54 -7.55 -9.61
C ASP A 75 -3.65 -8.26 -8.26
N SER A 76 -2.64 -8.12 -7.43
CA SER A 76 -2.63 -8.74 -6.11
C SER A 76 -3.73 -8.17 -5.22
N VAL A 77 -3.81 -6.84 -5.14
CA VAL A 77 -4.74 -6.21 -4.20
C VAL A 77 -6.18 -6.43 -4.61
N TYR A 78 -6.46 -6.47 -5.91
CA TYR A 78 -7.82 -6.70 -6.38
C TYR A 78 -8.17 -8.17 -6.54
N GLY A 79 -7.19 -9.05 -6.38
CA GLY A 79 -7.44 -10.47 -6.42
C GLY A 79 -7.51 -11.07 -7.82
N HIS A 80 -6.89 -10.42 -8.79
CA HIS A 80 -6.91 -10.91 -10.17
C HIS A 80 -5.75 -11.85 -10.48
N GLY A 81 -4.85 -11.98 -9.59
CA GLY A 81 -3.69 -12.82 -9.80
C GLY A 81 -3.98 -14.30 -9.60
#